data_62abc865aaf17bf63ec4bd831a159494
#
_entry.id   62abc865aaf17bf63ec4bd831a159494
#
_cell.length_a   1.000
_cell.length_b   1.000
_cell.length_c   1.000
_cell.angle_alpha   90.00
_cell.angle_beta   90.00
_cell.angle_gamma   90.00
#
_symmetry.space_group_name_H-M   'P 1'
#
loop_
_entity.id
_entity.type
_entity.pdbx_description
1 polymer ?
#
loop_
_entity_poly.entity_id
_entity_poly.type
_entity_poly.pdbx_seq_one_letter_code
_entity_poly.pdbx_strand_id
1 'polypeptide(L)'
;MLRNALQHAVREELVQRNVAKLVQVQTPRYRVGRGLSVAEAKKLLAEVRDDRLSAAYVLALYLGLRRGELLGLHWSDIDLDGGSLEIRTVLQRVNGELTLTASKARRSERPVPLPAVCVEALRRHRECQAEERRAAGERWQETGLVFTTRRGTPIEPRNLNRHFYPIRERLGLEVRFHDLRHTCVTLLLGLGIPPHIVRDIVGHSALDVTMNIYAHADMTEERAVLDRLGSLLTAE
;
A
#
# COMPACT_ATOMS: atom_id res chain seq x y z
N MET A 1 16.06 1.78 -15.62
CA MET A 1 17.18 0.82 -15.57
C MET A 1 18.33 1.24 -16.48
N LEU A 2 18.18 1.36 -17.80
CA LEU A 2 19.27 1.70 -18.76
C LEU A 2 20.04 2.98 -18.39
N ARG A 3 19.35 4.09 -18.04
CA ARG A 3 20.01 5.33 -17.60
C ARG A 3 20.94 5.14 -16.39
N ASN A 4 20.54 4.31 -15.43
CA ASN A 4 21.35 4.06 -14.24
C ASN A 4 22.53 3.15 -14.55
N ALA A 5 22.35 2.13 -15.40
CA ALA A 5 23.44 1.26 -15.83
C ALA A 5 24.51 2.06 -16.64
N LEU A 6 24.06 2.91 -17.59
CA LEU A 6 24.99 3.77 -18.31
C LEU A 6 25.62 4.84 -17.44
N GLN A 7 24.93 5.33 -16.39
CA GLN A 7 25.53 6.25 -15.44
C GLN A 7 26.63 5.58 -14.59
N HIS A 8 26.45 4.31 -14.26
CA HIS A 8 27.48 3.51 -13.60
C HIS A 8 28.67 3.30 -14.55
N ALA A 9 28.42 2.91 -15.78
CA ALA A 9 29.46 2.72 -16.79
C ALA A 9 30.27 4.01 -17.05
N VAL A 10 29.66 5.21 -16.97
CA VAL A 10 30.39 6.49 -17.03
C VAL A 10 31.28 6.68 -15.81
N ARG A 11 30.84 6.29 -14.59
CA ARG A 11 31.65 6.39 -13.37
C ARG A 11 32.84 5.43 -13.36
N GLU A 12 32.67 4.29 -14.01
CA GLU A 12 33.72 3.26 -14.18
C GLU A 12 34.56 3.53 -15.45
N GLU A 13 34.40 4.70 -16.07
CA GLU A 13 35.13 5.12 -17.30
C GLU A 13 34.99 4.16 -18.50
N LEU A 14 34.00 3.26 -18.47
CA LEU A 14 33.71 2.30 -19.55
C LEU A 14 33.07 2.98 -20.79
N VAL A 15 32.40 4.11 -20.57
CA VAL A 15 31.79 4.94 -21.63
C VAL A 15 31.97 6.42 -21.31
N GLN A 16 32.21 7.23 -22.31
CA GLN A 16 32.46 8.67 -22.11
C GLN A 16 31.24 9.46 -21.68
N ARG A 17 30.03 9.05 -22.10
CA ARG A 17 28.78 9.76 -21.78
C ARG A 17 27.59 8.84 -21.69
N ASN A 18 26.61 9.25 -20.90
CA ASN A 18 25.33 8.55 -20.79
C ASN A 18 24.34 9.05 -21.83
N VAL A 19 24.32 8.41 -23.01
CA VAL A 19 23.45 8.77 -24.14
C VAL A 19 21.95 8.60 -23.80
N ALA A 20 21.59 7.73 -22.85
CA ALA A 20 20.21 7.56 -22.44
C ALA A 20 19.62 8.80 -21.71
N LYS A 21 20.47 9.75 -21.27
CA LYS A 21 20.00 11.04 -20.73
C LYS A 21 19.46 11.96 -21.83
N LEU A 22 19.94 11.81 -23.04
CA LEU A 22 19.52 12.62 -24.21
C LEU A 22 18.16 12.21 -24.76
N VAL A 23 17.72 11.00 -24.45
CA VAL A 23 16.43 10.49 -24.88
C VAL A 23 15.34 10.99 -23.93
N GLN A 24 14.50 11.89 -24.41
CA GLN A 24 13.24 12.22 -23.73
C GLN A 24 12.25 11.08 -23.97
N VAL A 25 12.20 10.14 -23.05
CA VAL A 25 11.10 9.18 -23.03
C VAL A 25 9.86 9.97 -22.63
N GLN A 26 8.92 10.13 -23.55
CA GLN A 26 7.59 10.57 -23.18
C GLN A 26 7.08 9.55 -22.16
N THR A 27 7.06 9.94 -20.91
CA THR A 27 6.40 9.12 -19.89
C THR A 27 4.95 8.99 -20.35
N PRO A 28 4.46 7.77 -20.66
CA PRO A 28 3.04 7.62 -20.92
C PRO A 28 2.34 8.35 -19.80
N ARG A 29 1.38 9.22 -20.11
CA ARG A 29 0.53 9.82 -19.08
C ARG A 29 -0.16 8.65 -18.37
N TYR A 30 0.53 8.13 -17.37
CA TYR A 30 0.00 7.08 -16.53
C TYR A 30 -1.24 7.71 -15.88
N ARG A 31 -2.41 7.28 -16.31
CA ARG A 31 -3.61 7.63 -15.57
C ARG A 31 -3.37 7.03 -14.20
N VAL A 32 -3.03 7.88 -13.24
CA VAL A 32 -3.05 7.51 -11.83
C VAL A 32 -4.42 6.89 -11.64
N GLY A 33 -4.45 5.60 -11.29
CA GLY A 33 -5.71 4.90 -11.13
C GLY A 33 -6.56 5.74 -10.17
N ARG A 34 -7.79 6.04 -10.56
CA ARG A 34 -8.73 6.73 -9.68
C ARG A 34 -8.82 5.91 -8.40
N GLY A 35 -8.53 6.51 -7.24
CA GLY A 35 -8.84 5.91 -5.95
C GLY A 35 -10.36 5.70 -5.83
N LEU A 36 -10.75 4.82 -4.94
CA LEU A 36 -12.16 4.62 -4.60
C LEU A 36 -12.71 5.88 -3.90
N SER A 37 -13.93 6.24 -4.20
CA SER A 37 -14.70 7.16 -3.36
C SER A 37 -14.97 6.54 -1.98
N VAL A 38 -15.37 7.34 -1.00
CA VAL A 38 -15.77 6.87 0.34
C VAL A 38 -16.88 5.79 0.24
N ALA A 39 -17.87 6.02 -0.63
CA ALA A 39 -18.98 5.08 -0.82
C ALA A 39 -18.52 3.75 -1.41
N GLU A 40 -17.64 3.78 -2.43
CA GLU A 40 -17.05 2.58 -3.03
C GLU A 40 -16.15 1.82 -2.05
N ALA A 41 -15.34 2.53 -1.25
CA ALA A 41 -14.51 1.92 -0.20
C ALA A 41 -15.36 1.24 0.88
N LYS A 42 -16.47 1.86 1.32
CA LYS A 42 -17.43 1.25 2.24
C LYS A 42 -18.07 0.00 1.65
N LYS A 43 -18.47 0.03 0.37
CA LYS A 43 -19.04 -1.14 -0.33
C LYS A 43 -18.02 -2.29 -0.39
N LEU A 44 -16.76 -1.99 -0.71
CA LEU A 44 -15.70 -2.99 -0.73
C LEU A 44 -15.50 -3.61 0.66
N LEU A 45 -15.39 -2.80 1.72
CA LEU A 45 -15.22 -3.31 3.09
C LEU A 45 -16.41 -4.16 3.56
N ALA A 46 -17.63 -3.83 3.16
CA ALA A 46 -18.82 -4.62 3.44
C ALA A 46 -18.80 -5.97 2.71
N GLU A 47 -18.43 -5.98 1.42
CA GLU A 47 -18.35 -7.18 0.60
C GLU A 47 -17.30 -8.17 1.10
N VAL A 48 -16.16 -7.66 1.60
CA VAL A 48 -15.07 -8.52 2.08
C VAL A 48 -15.13 -8.84 3.57
N ARG A 49 -16.20 -8.47 4.27
CA ARG A 49 -16.31 -8.63 5.73
C ARG A 49 -16.03 -10.06 6.18
N ASP A 50 -16.63 -11.03 5.50
CA ASP A 50 -16.56 -12.45 5.82
C ASP A 50 -15.53 -13.19 4.94
N ASP A 51 -14.75 -12.43 4.17
CA ASP A 51 -13.70 -13.00 3.34
C ASP A 51 -12.49 -13.39 4.18
N ARG A 52 -11.89 -14.53 3.84
CA ARG A 52 -10.67 -15.04 4.45
C ARG A 52 -9.53 -14.01 4.52
N LEU A 53 -9.41 -13.17 3.50
CA LEU A 53 -8.39 -12.12 3.39
C LEU A 53 -8.95 -10.72 3.75
N SER A 54 -10.07 -10.64 4.47
CA SER A 54 -10.70 -9.39 4.90
C SER A 54 -9.69 -8.42 5.51
N ALA A 55 -8.87 -8.88 6.45
CA ALA A 55 -7.83 -8.06 7.08
C ALA A 55 -6.83 -7.47 6.07
N ALA A 56 -6.52 -8.18 4.98
CA ALA A 56 -5.61 -7.67 3.94
C ALA A 56 -6.20 -6.43 3.22
N TYR A 57 -7.50 -6.44 2.95
CA TYR A 57 -8.20 -5.30 2.34
C TYR A 57 -8.33 -4.13 3.32
N VAL A 58 -8.61 -4.43 4.58
CA VAL A 58 -8.65 -3.42 5.65
C VAL A 58 -7.29 -2.73 5.77
N LEU A 59 -6.21 -3.46 5.93
CA LEU A 59 -4.87 -2.87 6.04
C LEU A 59 -4.46 -2.11 4.77
N ALA A 60 -4.82 -2.61 3.58
CA ALA A 60 -4.53 -1.91 2.32
C ALA A 60 -5.25 -0.56 2.22
N LEU A 61 -6.50 -0.47 2.69
CA LEU A 61 -7.30 0.76 2.66
C LEU A 61 -6.94 1.75 3.77
N TYR A 62 -6.70 1.27 4.99
CA TYR A 62 -6.46 2.16 6.13
C TYR A 62 -5.00 2.60 6.27
N LEU A 63 -4.05 1.73 5.95
CA LEU A 63 -2.61 1.99 6.10
C LEU A 63 -1.90 2.19 4.75
N GLY A 64 -2.57 1.91 3.65
CA GLY A 64 -2.00 2.02 2.32
C GLY A 64 -0.79 1.12 2.10
N LEU A 65 -0.70 -0.04 2.74
CA LEU A 65 0.43 -0.96 2.59
C LEU A 65 0.60 -1.41 1.13
N ARG A 66 1.85 -1.49 0.68
CA ARG A 66 2.14 -2.10 -0.62
C ARG A 66 1.84 -3.59 -0.57
N ARG A 67 1.39 -4.17 -1.68
CA ARG A 67 1.08 -5.61 -1.77
C ARG A 67 2.20 -6.50 -1.21
N GLY A 68 3.46 -6.19 -1.52
CA GLY A 68 4.59 -6.96 -1.03
C GLY A 68 4.85 -6.78 0.47
N GLU A 69 4.63 -5.59 1.01
CA GLU A 69 4.70 -5.30 2.45
C GLU A 69 3.63 -6.08 3.20
N LEU A 70 2.38 -6.02 2.70
CA LEU A 70 1.25 -6.74 3.25
C LEU A 70 1.51 -8.25 3.30
N LEU A 71 1.96 -8.84 2.19
CA LEU A 71 2.22 -10.28 2.10
C LEU A 71 3.50 -10.73 2.83
N GLY A 72 4.40 -9.80 3.13
CA GLY A 72 5.60 -10.05 3.92
C GLY A 72 5.45 -9.80 5.41
N LEU A 73 4.25 -9.38 5.88
CA LEU A 73 4.00 -9.06 7.27
C LEU A 73 4.02 -10.32 8.15
N HIS A 74 4.76 -10.27 9.26
CA HIS A 74 4.83 -11.36 10.24
C HIS A 74 4.03 -11.02 11.50
N TRP A 75 3.52 -12.01 12.19
CA TRP A 75 2.86 -11.82 13.47
C TRP A 75 3.78 -11.25 14.55
N SER A 76 5.07 -11.55 14.47
CA SER A 76 6.11 -10.98 15.35
C SER A 76 6.32 -9.48 15.18
N ASP A 77 5.85 -8.92 14.06
CA ASP A 77 5.98 -7.49 13.73
C ASP A 77 4.73 -6.69 14.14
N ILE A 78 3.74 -7.34 14.80
CA ILE A 78 2.47 -6.74 15.17
C ILE A 78 2.28 -6.80 16.69
N ASP A 79 2.11 -5.65 17.29
CA ASP A 79 1.62 -5.50 18.66
C ASP A 79 0.14 -5.14 18.63
N LEU A 80 -0.71 -6.17 18.82
CA LEU A 80 -2.17 -5.99 18.81
C LEU A 80 -2.69 -5.29 20.07
N ASP A 81 -1.97 -5.33 21.17
CA ASP A 81 -2.37 -4.72 22.44
C ASP A 81 -1.86 -3.28 22.50
N GLY A 82 -0.64 -3.02 22.08
CA GLY A 82 -0.10 -1.66 21.88
C GLY A 82 -0.63 -0.96 20.62
N GLY A 83 -1.38 -1.66 19.74
CA GLY A 83 -1.98 -1.06 18.56
C GLY A 83 -0.94 -0.54 17.55
N SER A 84 0.08 -1.33 17.24
CA SER A 84 1.11 -0.94 16.28
C SER A 84 1.62 -2.11 15.43
N LEU A 85 2.21 -1.81 14.28
CA LEU A 85 2.93 -2.77 13.46
C LEU A 85 4.21 -2.16 12.87
N GLU A 86 5.17 -3.02 12.56
CA GLU A 86 6.38 -2.66 11.83
C GLU A 86 6.44 -3.36 10.47
N ILE A 87 6.94 -2.67 9.44
CA ILE A 87 7.09 -3.24 8.11
C ILE A 87 8.55 -3.61 7.90
N ARG A 88 8.96 -4.80 8.34
CA ARG A 88 10.36 -5.27 8.27
C ARG A 88 10.69 -5.98 6.98
N THR A 89 9.73 -6.71 6.43
CA THR A 89 9.95 -7.56 5.25
C THR A 89 8.95 -7.29 4.13
N VAL A 90 9.38 -7.61 2.92
CA VAL A 90 8.59 -7.49 1.69
C VAL A 90 8.65 -8.81 0.94
N LEU A 91 7.50 -9.38 0.62
CA LEU A 91 7.41 -10.55 -0.24
C LEU A 91 7.39 -10.13 -1.72
N GLN A 92 8.37 -10.59 -2.48
CA GLN A 92 8.48 -10.28 -3.90
C GLN A 92 9.06 -11.47 -4.68
N ARG A 93 8.89 -11.44 -6.00
CA ARG A 93 9.51 -12.42 -6.88
C ARG A 93 10.83 -11.88 -7.42
N VAL A 94 11.93 -12.56 -7.11
CA VAL A 94 13.29 -12.22 -7.57
C VAL A 94 13.82 -13.41 -8.35
N ASN A 95 14.30 -13.19 -9.57
CA ASN A 95 14.83 -14.23 -10.45
C ASN A 95 13.93 -15.47 -10.60
N GLY A 96 12.62 -15.28 -10.58
CA GLY A 96 11.65 -16.36 -10.69
C GLY A 96 11.27 -17.04 -9.36
N GLU A 97 11.92 -16.70 -8.24
CA GLU A 97 11.64 -17.26 -6.92
C GLU A 97 10.89 -16.28 -6.03
N LEU A 98 10.02 -16.81 -5.17
CA LEU A 98 9.29 -16.03 -4.19
C LEU A 98 10.17 -15.82 -2.95
N THR A 99 10.56 -14.58 -2.71
CA THR A 99 11.59 -14.25 -1.72
C THR A 99 11.09 -13.19 -0.75
N LEU A 100 11.35 -13.39 0.54
CA LEU A 100 11.22 -12.39 1.59
C LEU A 100 12.53 -11.59 1.63
N THR A 101 12.44 -10.28 1.42
CA THR A 101 13.58 -9.37 1.50
C THR A 101 13.33 -8.32 2.56
N ALA A 102 14.40 -7.87 3.21
CA ALA A 102 14.29 -6.73 4.14
C ALA A 102 13.74 -5.50 3.41
N SER A 103 12.88 -4.77 4.07
CA SER A 103 12.37 -3.51 3.54
C SER A 103 13.52 -2.50 3.40
N LYS A 104 13.75 -1.98 2.18
CA LYS A 104 14.84 -1.03 1.88
C LYS A 104 14.56 0.38 2.40
N ALA A 105 13.37 0.66 2.87
CA ALA A 105 13.02 1.98 3.35
C ALA A 105 13.51 2.13 4.81
N ARG A 106 14.50 2.98 5.06
CA ARG A 106 14.93 3.38 6.43
C ARG A 106 13.78 3.82 7.35
N ARG A 107 12.60 4.13 6.77
CA ARG A 107 11.36 4.49 7.47
C ARG A 107 10.50 3.30 7.88
N SER A 108 10.81 2.08 7.43
CA SER A 108 10.09 0.86 7.81
C SER A 108 10.43 0.39 9.23
N GLU A 109 11.48 0.93 9.85
CA GLU A 109 11.90 0.57 11.21
C GLU A 109 11.10 1.29 12.33
N ARG A 110 10.10 2.10 11.96
CA ARG A 110 9.23 2.75 12.95
C ARG A 110 7.88 2.04 13.02
N PRO A 111 7.28 1.96 14.23
CA PRO A 111 5.94 1.43 14.36
C PRO A 111 4.92 2.31 13.62
N VAL A 112 4.04 1.66 12.87
CA VAL A 112 2.86 2.28 12.23
C VAL A 112 1.68 2.05 13.17
N PRO A 113 0.99 3.11 13.62
CA PRO A 113 -0.16 2.95 14.50
C PRO A 113 -1.30 2.23 13.79
N LEU A 114 -1.93 1.30 14.49
CA LEU A 114 -3.09 0.54 14.04
C LEU A 114 -4.38 1.16 14.58
N PRO A 115 -5.26 1.70 13.72
CA PRO A 115 -6.61 2.03 14.14
C PRO A 115 -7.35 0.80 14.68
N ALA A 116 -8.31 1.00 15.60
CA ALA A 116 -9.05 -0.08 16.23
C ALA A 116 -9.68 -1.07 15.24
N VAL A 117 -10.17 -0.57 14.09
CA VAL A 117 -10.71 -1.40 13.00
C VAL A 117 -9.68 -2.35 12.40
N CYS A 118 -8.41 -1.93 12.32
CA CYS A 118 -7.31 -2.78 11.84
C CYS A 118 -6.94 -3.84 12.89
N VAL A 119 -6.90 -3.48 14.16
CA VAL A 119 -6.66 -4.41 15.28
C VAL A 119 -7.72 -5.50 15.29
N GLU A 120 -9.00 -5.12 15.21
CA GLU A 120 -10.13 -6.05 15.18
C GLU A 120 -10.08 -6.99 13.97
N ALA A 121 -9.79 -6.46 12.78
CA ALA A 121 -9.64 -7.26 11.59
C ALA A 121 -8.48 -8.27 11.70
N LEU A 122 -7.36 -7.86 12.30
CA LEU A 122 -6.21 -8.73 12.52
C LEU A 122 -6.49 -9.80 13.59
N ARG A 123 -7.20 -9.48 14.66
CA ARG A 123 -7.61 -10.47 15.68
C ARG A 123 -8.49 -11.56 15.07
N ARG A 124 -9.53 -11.19 14.32
CA ARG A 124 -10.36 -12.16 13.60
C ARG A 124 -9.56 -12.98 12.58
N HIS A 125 -8.64 -12.34 11.86
CA HIS A 125 -7.79 -13.06 10.92
C HIS A 125 -6.89 -14.09 11.61
N ARG A 126 -6.36 -13.77 12.79
CA ARG A 126 -5.55 -14.69 13.62
C ARG A 126 -6.34 -15.93 14.03
N GLU A 127 -7.59 -15.74 14.43
CA GLU A 127 -8.51 -16.85 14.76
C GLU A 127 -8.78 -17.73 13.55
N CYS A 128 -9.14 -17.15 12.39
CA CYS A 128 -9.35 -17.89 11.15
C CYS A 128 -8.09 -18.64 10.72
N GLN A 129 -6.91 -18.04 10.82
CA GLN A 129 -5.65 -18.70 10.50
C GLN A 129 -5.34 -19.87 11.45
N ALA A 130 -5.67 -19.72 12.75
CA ALA A 130 -5.52 -20.81 13.72
C ALA A 130 -6.44 -21.99 13.40
N GLU A 131 -7.64 -21.75 12.88
CA GLU A 131 -8.55 -22.80 12.40
C GLU A 131 -7.99 -23.48 11.14
N GLU A 132 -7.48 -22.73 10.19
CA GLU A 132 -6.83 -23.26 8.99
C GLU A 132 -5.61 -24.13 9.35
N ARG A 133 -4.81 -23.68 10.33
CA ARG A 133 -3.67 -24.44 10.85
C ARG A 133 -4.11 -25.78 11.42
N ARG A 134 -5.16 -25.79 12.24
CA ARG A 134 -5.73 -27.03 12.80
C ARG A 134 -6.24 -27.96 11.71
N ALA A 135 -6.96 -27.44 10.73
CA ALA A 135 -7.50 -28.19 9.60
C ALA A 135 -6.41 -28.77 8.68
N ALA A 136 -5.29 -28.05 8.51
CA ALA A 136 -4.16 -28.50 7.70
C ALA A 136 -3.33 -29.59 8.39
N GLY A 137 -3.28 -29.62 9.73
CA GLY A 137 -2.48 -30.57 10.50
C GLY A 137 -1.01 -30.58 10.09
N GLU A 138 -0.46 -31.74 9.82
CA GLU A 138 0.94 -31.92 9.41
C GLU A 138 1.30 -31.22 8.08
N ARG A 139 0.31 -30.86 7.27
CA ARG A 139 0.54 -30.15 6.00
C ARG A 139 0.75 -28.64 6.21
N TRP A 140 0.59 -28.16 7.44
CA TRP A 140 0.83 -26.75 7.75
C TRP A 140 2.33 -26.45 7.74
N GLN A 141 2.71 -25.38 7.07
CA GLN A 141 4.06 -24.84 7.09
C GLN A 141 4.10 -23.59 7.96
N GLU A 142 4.87 -23.64 9.04
CA GLU A 142 5.00 -22.50 9.96
C GLU A 142 5.97 -21.47 9.39
N THR A 143 5.42 -20.38 8.86
CA THR A 143 6.20 -19.29 8.28
C THR A 143 6.19 -18.03 9.13
N GLY A 144 5.33 -17.96 10.14
CA GLY A 144 5.09 -16.75 10.95
C GLY A 144 4.39 -15.62 10.21
N LEU A 145 4.08 -15.78 8.92
CA LEU A 145 3.40 -14.75 8.12
C LEU A 145 1.95 -14.56 8.54
N VAL A 146 1.48 -13.31 8.49
CA VAL A 146 0.08 -12.97 8.74
C VAL A 146 -0.80 -13.51 7.62
N PHE A 147 -0.44 -13.26 6.36
CA PHE A 147 -1.23 -13.68 5.21
C PHE A 147 -0.58 -14.87 4.49
N THR A 148 -1.19 -16.03 4.67
CA THR A 148 -0.69 -17.32 4.12
C THR A 148 -1.75 -17.98 3.25
N THR A 149 -1.36 -19.01 2.52
CA THR A 149 -2.30 -19.98 1.96
C THR A 149 -2.92 -20.79 3.10
N ARG A 150 -3.94 -21.61 2.80
CA ARG A 150 -4.54 -22.55 3.79
C ARG A 150 -3.57 -23.63 4.30
N ARG A 151 -2.33 -23.66 3.81
CA ARG A 151 -1.26 -24.55 4.25
C ARG A 151 -0.12 -23.83 4.96
N GLY A 152 -0.29 -22.53 5.28
CA GLY A 152 0.75 -21.75 5.94
C GLY A 152 1.85 -21.20 5.01
N THR A 153 1.86 -21.56 3.73
CA THR A 153 2.85 -21.06 2.77
C THR A 153 2.59 -19.61 2.36
N PRO A 154 3.61 -18.86 1.93
CA PRO A 154 3.44 -17.51 1.42
C PRO A 154 2.45 -17.44 0.25
N ILE A 155 1.61 -16.40 0.21
CA ILE A 155 0.70 -16.17 -0.92
C ILE A 155 1.48 -15.55 -2.07
N GLU A 156 1.43 -16.19 -3.24
CA GLU A 156 1.94 -15.60 -4.48
C GLU A 156 1.25 -14.24 -4.74
N PRO A 157 2.00 -13.13 -4.95
CA PRO A 157 1.40 -11.80 -5.15
C PRO A 157 0.35 -11.73 -6.27
N ARG A 158 0.49 -12.55 -7.30
CA ARG A 158 -0.53 -12.65 -8.36
C ARG A 158 -1.83 -13.28 -7.86
N ASN A 159 -1.76 -14.17 -6.88
CA ASN A 159 -2.95 -14.83 -6.34
C ASN A 159 -3.80 -13.87 -5.51
N LEU A 160 -3.19 -12.92 -4.79
CA LEU A 160 -3.94 -11.84 -4.14
C LEU A 160 -4.68 -10.97 -5.16
N ASN A 161 -4.06 -10.64 -6.30
CA ASN A 161 -4.76 -9.92 -7.37
C ASN A 161 -5.91 -10.75 -7.96
N ARG A 162 -5.67 -12.06 -8.22
CA ARG A 162 -6.73 -12.97 -8.74
C ARG A 162 -7.90 -13.09 -7.77
N HIS A 163 -7.62 -13.08 -6.47
CA HIS A 163 -8.65 -13.08 -5.42
C HIS A 163 -9.47 -11.77 -5.43
N PHE A 164 -8.85 -10.65 -5.72
CA PHE A 164 -9.51 -9.35 -5.78
C PHE A 164 -10.37 -9.16 -7.05
N TYR A 165 -10.04 -9.77 -8.17
CA TYR A 165 -10.74 -9.56 -9.45
C TYR A 165 -12.26 -9.85 -9.39
N PRO A 166 -12.73 -11.02 -8.93
CA PRO A 166 -14.16 -11.28 -8.84
C PRO A 166 -14.89 -10.35 -7.86
N ILE A 167 -14.22 -9.91 -6.78
CA ILE A 167 -14.77 -8.98 -5.80
C ILE A 167 -15.06 -7.63 -6.48
N ARG A 168 -14.05 -7.05 -7.14
CA ARG A 168 -14.19 -5.77 -7.83
C ARG A 168 -15.23 -5.82 -8.96
N GLU A 169 -15.32 -6.95 -9.68
CA GLU A 169 -16.29 -7.15 -10.76
C GLU A 169 -17.72 -7.16 -10.22
N ARG A 170 -17.99 -7.87 -9.12
CA ARG A 170 -19.33 -7.86 -8.47
C ARG A 170 -19.74 -6.47 -8.00
N LEU A 171 -18.77 -5.64 -7.61
CA LEU A 171 -19.02 -4.28 -7.15
C LEU A 171 -18.99 -3.23 -8.26
N GLY A 172 -18.69 -3.61 -9.51
CA GLY A 172 -18.53 -2.68 -10.64
C GLY A 172 -17.36 -1.71 -10.47
N LEU A 173 -16.28 -2.11 -9.78
CA LEU A 173 -15.14 -1.26 -9.50
C LEU A 173 -14.05 -1.42 -10.57
N GLU A 174 -13.59 -0.30 -11.13
CA GLU A 174 -12.49 -0.27 -12.11
C GLU A 174 -11.14 0.05 -11.46
N VAL A 175 -10.78 -0.71 -10.42
CA VAL A 175 -9.53 -0.49 -9.66
C VAL A 175 -8.70 -1.77 -9.58
N ARG A 176 -7.40 -1.62 -9.43
CA ARG A 176 -6.48 -2.71 -9.12
C ARG A 176 -6.27 -2.78 -7.62
N PHE A 177 -5.78 -3.89 -7.09
CA PHE A 177 -5.44 -3.99 -5.67
C PHE A 177 -4.49 -2.88 -5.19
N HIS A 178 -3.53 -2.46 -6.02
CA HIS A 178 -2.62 -1.37 -5.68
C HIS A 178 -3.31 0.00 -5.55
N ASP A 179 -4.43 0.18 -6.23
CA ASP A 179 -5.18 1.44 -6.19
C ASP A 179 -5.91 1.65 -4.85
N LEU A 180 -6.01 0.60 -3.99
CA LEU A 180 -6.44 0.73 -2.60
C LEU A 180 -5.49 1.63 -1.79
N ARG A 181 -4.19 1.56 -2.07
CA ARG A 181 -3.22 2.49 -1.50
C ARG A 181 -3.42 3.93 -2.00
N HIS A 182 -3.74 4.11 -3.28
CA HIS A 182 -4.11 5.43 -3.80
C HIS A 182 -5.38 5.96 -3.13
N THR A 183 -6.35 5.08 -2.88
CA THR A 183 -7.56 5.39 -2.11
C THR A 183 -7.20 5.91 -0.71
N CYS A 184 -6.34 5.19 0.03
CA CYS A 184 -5.88 5.63 1.35
C CYS A 184 -5.29 7.05 1.30
N VAL A 185 -4.37 7.30 0.36
CA VAL A 185 -3.74 8.63 0.20
C VAL A 185 -4.77 9.70 -0.12
N THR A 186 -5.65 9.46 -1.10
CA THR A 186 -6.65 10.43 -1.53
C THR A 186 -7.64 10.77 -0.41
N LEU A 187 -8.10 9.75 0.33
CA LEU A 187 -9.02 9.95 1.44
C LEU A 187 -8.37 10.73 2.60
N LEU A 188 -7.11 10.42 2.94
CA LEU A 188 -6.39 11.15 3.99
C LEU A 188 -6.17 12.62 3.61
N LEU A 189 -5.77 12.89 2.36
CA LEU A 189 -5.62 14.25 1.86
C LEU A 189 -6.96 14.99 1.81
N GLY A 190 -8.05 14.31 1.40
CA GLY A 190 -9.41 14.85 1.42
C GLY A 190 -9.94 15.17 2.83
N LEU A 191 -9.40 14.54 3.87
CA LEU A 191 -9.63 14.89 5.27
C LEU A 191 -8.79 16.09 5.73
N GLY A 192 -8.01 16.72 4.85
CA GLY A 192 -7.13 17.84 5.19
C GLY A 192 -5.85 17.44 5.92
N ILE A 193 -5.50 16.14 5.93
CA ILE A 193 -4.27 15.68 6.58
C ILE A 193 -3.06 16.17 5.78
N PRO A 194 -2.07 16.83 6.44
CA PRO A 194 -0.90 17.35 5.76
C PRO A 194 -0.14 16.28 4.94
N PRO A 195 0.29 16.58 3.71
CA PRO A 195 0.92 15.61 2.81
C PRO A 195 2.15 14.88 3.39
N HIS A 196 2.91 15.54 4.28
CA HIS A 196 4.06 14.91 4.94
C HIS A 196 3.64 13.82 5.93
N ILE A 197 2.51 14.00 6.63
CA ILE A 197 1.93 12.98 7.53
C ILE A 197 1.39 11.81 6.70
N VAL A 198 0.65 12.11 5.60
CA VAL A 198 0.16 11.07 4.68
C VAL A 198 1.32 10.26 4.11
N ARG A 199 2.37 10.94 3.62
CA ARG A 199 3.60 10.28 3.16
C ARG A 199 4.18 9.35 4.22
N ASP A 200 4.18 9.81 5.46
CA ASP A 200 4.74 9.07 6.57
C ASP A 200 3.89 7.85 6.93
N ILE A 201 2.57 7.96 6.92
CA ILE A 201 1.64 6.82 7.13
C ILE A 201 1.86 5.74 6.05
N VAL A 202 1.80 6.14 4.79
CA VAL A 202 1.86 5.17 3.69
C VAL A 202 3.30 4.74 3.34
N GLY A 203 4.35 5.39 3.85
CA GLY A 203 5.75 5.05 3.56
C GLY A 203 6.16 5.38 2.12
N HIS A 204 5.81 6.57 1.59
CA HIS A 204 6.34 7.04 0.32
C HIS A 204 7.79 7.53 0.49
N SER A 205 8.66 7.16 -0.45
CA SER A 205 10.08 7.56 -0.43
C SER A 205 10.28 9.06 -0.70
N ALA A 206 9.36 9.68 -1.44
CA ALA A 206 9.39 11.09 -1.78
C ALA A 206 8.01 11.74 -1.61
N LEU A 207 7.99 13.02 -1.25
CA LEU A 207 6.77 13.81 -1.10
C LEU A 207 6.06 13.98 -2.46
N ASP A 208 6.83 14.12 -3.54
CA ASP A 208 6.34 14.29 -4.90
C ASP A 208 5.36 13.19 -5.32
N VAL A 209 5.59 11.93 -4.86
CA VAL A 209 4.68 10.81 -5.13
C VAL A 209 3.30 11.05 -4.49
N THR A 210 3.27 11.60 -3.28
CA THR A 210 2.02 11.95 -2.58
C THR A 210 1.35 13.15 -3.24
N MET A 211 2.14 14.18 -3.60
CA MET A 211 1.63 15.39 -4.25
C MET A 211 1.11 15.13 -5.66
N ASN A 212 1.75 14.26 -6.45
CA ASN A 212 1.27 13.89 -7.79
C ASN A 212 -0.11 13.19 -7.78
N ILE A 213 -0.47 12.54 -6.68
CA ILE A 213 -1.81 11.96 -6.50
C ILE A 213 -2.84 13.06 -6.26
N TYR A 214 -2.42 14.16 -5.62
CA TYR A 214 -3.28 15.28 -5.25
C TYR A 214 -3.31 16.43 -6.28
N ALA A 215 -2.42 16.42 -7.28
CA ALA A 215 -2.26 17.49 -8.30
C ALA A 215 -3.49 17.72 -9.22
N HIS A 216 -4.63 17.18 -8.87
CA HIS A 216 -5.93 17.40 -9.51
C HIS A 216 -6.92 18.10 -8.57
N ALA A 217 -6.41 18.92 -7.61
CA ALA A 217 -7.26 19.78 -6.80
C ALA A 217 -8.07 20.71 -7.75
N ASP A 218 -9.37 20.72 -7.57
CA ASP A 218 -10.28 21.56 -8.36
C ASP A 218 -10.08 23.03 -7.95
N MET A 219 -10.12 23.95 -8.92
CA MET A 219 -10.08 25.41 -8.70
C MET A 219 -11.09 25.91 -7.63
N THR A 220 -12.15 25.14 -7.41
CA THR A 220 -13.16 25.40 -6.37
C THR A 220 -12.58 25.21 -4.96
N GLU A 221 -11.76 24.20 -4.74
CA GLU A 221 -11.09 23.96 -3.45
C GLU A 221 -10.01 24.99 -3.18
N GLU A 222 -9.26 25.41 -4.21
CA GLU A 222 -8.26 26.48 -4.10
C GLU A 222 -8.91 27.80 -3.69
N ARG A 223 -10.04 28.16 -4.30
CA ARG A 223 -10.81 29.35 -3.96
C ARG A 223 -11.30 29.31 -2.51
N ALA A 224 -11.88 28.18 -2.06
CA ALA A 224 -12.36 28.05 -0.69
C ALA A 224 -11.25 28.23 0.35
N VAL A 225 -10.03 27.74 0.07
CA VAL A 225 -8.86 27.93 0.94
C VAL A 225 -8.43 29.41 0.98
N LEU A 226 -8.41 30.07 -0.17
CA LEU A 226 -8.05 31.51 -0.26
C LEU A 226 -9.10 32.39 0.43
N ASP A 227 -10.38 32.06 0.31
CA ASP A 227 -11.46 32.76 1.00
C ASP A 227 -11.34 32.62 2.53
N ARG A 228 -10.96 31.44 3.04
CA ARG A 228 -10.66 31.23 4.47
C ARG A 228 -9.45 32.06 4.93
N LEU A 229 -8.40 32.13 4.12
CA LEU A 229 -7.25 32.97 4.41
C LEU A 229 -7.67 34.46 4.43
N GLY A 230 -8.46 34.89 3.46
CA GLY A 230 -9.03 36.25 3.42
C GLY A 230 -9.80 36.57 4.70
N SER A 231 -10.69 35.66 5.13
CA SER A 231 -11.47 35.82 6.36
C SER A 231 -10.59 35.92 7.62
N LEU A 232 -9.51 35.12 7.68
CA LEU A 232 -8.55 35.17 8.80
C LEU A 232 -7.75 36.47 8.87
N LEU A 233 -7.43 37.05 7.71
CA LEU A 233 -6.65 38.30 7.63
C LEU A 233 -7.51 39.57 7.77
N THR A 234 -8.84 39.45 7.61
CA THR A 234 -9.80 40.59 7.73
C THR A 234 -10.60 40.56 9.02
N ALA A 235 -10.48 39.54 9.85
CA ALA A 235 -11.05 39.51 11.20
C ALA A 235 -10.23 40.42 12.11
N GLU A 236 -10.84 41.54 12.59
CA GLU A 236 -10.32 42.43 13.64
C GLU A 236 -10.30 41.75 15.00
#